data_d8b4114bd342eb8741f9695e2694ff1d
#
_entry.id   d8b4114bd342eb8741f9695e2694ff1d
#
_cell.length_a   1.000
_cell.length_b   1.000
_cell.length_c   1.000
_cell.angle_alpha   90.00
_cell.angle_beta   90.00
_cell.angle_gamma   90.00
#
_symmetry.space_group_name_H-M   'P 1'
#
loop_
_entity.id
_entity.type
_entity.pdbx_description
1 polymer ?
#
loop_
_entity_poly.entity_id
_entity_poly.type
_entity_poly.pdbx_seq_one_letter_code
_entity_poly.pdbx_strand_id
1 'polypeptide(L)'
;DINAKQEVLRAEQAELEKDIEEAINLILDIENDLEKRQAEYDEIMAAEDAANANIDKLVAELEEQRRAEQANNGGSTGGGGAVGNGSFIWPVASYVYVSSRFGLRIHPITGQQKTHTGIDIASNQGTSIYAADGGTVTLASWNGGYGNCVMIDHGNGMQTLYAHMSSRAVSVGQTVSRGQTIGYVGSTGNS
;
A
#
# COMPACT_ATOMS: atom_id res chain seq x y z
N ASP A 1 65.19 -21.92 -5.97
CA ASP A 1 65.71 -22.05 -4.62
C ASP A 1 64.55 -22.19 -3.64
N ILE A 2 64.59 -23.19 -2.77
CA ILE A 2 63.52 -23.52 -1.81
C ILE A 2 63.34 -22.37 -0.83
N ASN A 3 64.41 -21.72 -0.38
CA ASN A 3 64.33 -20.61 0.56
C ASN A 3 63.60 -19.39 -0.02
N ALA A 4 63.80 -19.06 -1.28
CA ALA A 4 63.11 -17.96 -1.93
C ALA A 4 61.59 -18.23 -2.05
N LYS A 5 61.23 -19.47 -2.32
CA LYS A 5 59.79 -19.87 -2.34
C LYS A 5 59.15 -19.79 -0.96
N GLN A 6 59.90 -20.13 0.09
CA GLN A 6 59.41 -20.05 1.48
C GLN A 6 59.18 -18.59 1.91
N GLU A 7 60.04 -17.65 1.49
CA GLU A 7 59.87 -16.24 1.77
C GLU A 7 58.64 -15.63 1.05
N VAL A 8 58.42 -16.00 -0.23
CA VAL A 8 57.24 -15.60 -0.96
C VAL A 8 55.97 -16.14 -0.27
N LEU A 9 55.96 -17.42 0.11
CA LEU A 9 54.79 -17.99 0.78
C LEU A 9 54.47 -17.32 2.13
N ARG A 10 55.47 -16.94 2.89
CA ARG A 10 55.30 -16.20 4.15
C ARG A 10 54.74 -14.79 3.92
N ALA A 11 55.19 -14.12 2.86
CA ALA A 11 54.68 -12.80 2.50
C ALA A 11 53.19 -12.88 2.05
N GLU A 12 52.87 -13.86 1.22
CA GLU A 12 51.46 -14.12 0.80
C GLU A 12 50.57 -14.49 1.99
N GLN A 13 51.06 -15.28 2.94
CA GLN A 13 50.31 -15.60 4.17
C GLN A 13 50.04 -14.36 5.03
N ALA A 14 51.03 -13.48 5.21
CA ALA A 14 50.87 -12.26 5.97
C ALA A 14 49.89 -11.28 5.32
N GLU A 15 49.91 -11.20 4.00
CA GLU A 15 48.94 -10.39 3.25
C GLU A 15 47.52 -10.95 3.36
N LEU A 16 47.36 -12.27 3.22
CA LEU A 16 46.08 -12.95 3.39
C LEU A 16 45.51 -12.79 4.81
N GLU A 17 46.36 -12.89 5.86
CA GLU A 17 45.95 -12.68 7.24
C GLU A 17 45.41 -11.25 7.44
N LYS A 18 46.06 -10.25 6.84
CA LYS A 18 45.60 -8.86 6.86
C LYS A 18 44.26 -8.67 6.16
N ASP A 19 44.11 -9.24 4.97
CA ASP A 19 42.85 -9.17 4.20
C ASP A 19 41.69 -9.82 4.98
N ILE A 20 41.96 -10.93 5.67
CA ILE A 20 40.98 -11.59 6.53
C ILE A 20 40.58 -10.67 7.70
N GLU A 21 41.54 -10.02 8.36
CA GLU A 21 41.24 -9.09 9.45
C GLU A 21 40.41 -7.88 8.98
N GLU A 22 40.76 -7.30 7.83
CA GLU A 22 39.98 -6.23 7.21
C GLU A 22 38.55 -6.68 6.86
N ALA A 23 38.39 -7.88 6.31
CA ALA A 23 37.07 -8.45 6.00
C ALA A 23 36.22 -8.69 7.26
N ILE A 24 36.84 -9.18 8.35
CA ILE A 24 36.14 -9.37 9.63
C ILE A 24 35.66 -8.02 10.19
N ASN A 25 36.51 -7.00 10.17
CA ASN A 25 36.11 -5.68 10.64
C ASN A 25 34.96 -5.09 9.82
N LEU A 26 34.99 -5.26 8.50
CA LEU A 26 33.90 -4.82 7.63
C LEU A 26 32.59 -5.55 7.92
N ILE A 27 32.65 -6.86 8.20
CA ILE A 27 31.47 -7.65 8.57
C ILE A 27 30.88 -7.12 9.88
N LEU A 28 31.70 -6.84 10.88
CA LEU A 28 31.24 -6.29 12.16
C LEU A 28 30.59 -4.91 12.00
N ASP A 29 31.15 -4.06 11.14
CA ASP A 29 30.58 -2.75 10.86
C ASP A 29 29.21 -2.88 10.16
N ILE A 30 29.08 -3.81 9.21
CA ILE A 30 27.81 -4.08 8.53
C ILE A 30 26.77 -4.65 9.52
N GLU A 31 27.15 -5.54 10.41
CA GLU A 31 26.24 -6.10 11.43
C GLU A 31 25.73 -5.00 12.37
N ASN A 32 26.62 -4.11 12.85
CA ASN A 32 26.23 -2.96 13.67
C ASN A 32 25.27 -1.99 12.94
N ASP A 33 25.55 -1.70 11.67
CA ASP A 33 24.67 -0.87 10.83
C ASP A 33 23.30 -1.54 10.60
N LEU A 34 23.28 -2.86 10.46
CA LEU A 34 22.04 -3.63 10.29
C LEU A 34 21.18 -3.57 11.56
N GLU A 35 21.78 -3.77 12.74
CA GLU A 35 21.09 -3.66 14.02
C GLU A 35 20.48 -2.27 14.22
N LYS A 36 21.26 -1.22 13.91
CA LYS A 36 20.78 0.16 14.00
C LYS A 36 19.60 0.44 13.08
N ARG A 37 19.68 -0.02 11.82
CA ARG A 37 18.57 0.12 10.85
C ARG A 37 17.34 -0.67 11.26
N GLN A 38 17.52 -1.83 11.88
CA GLN A 38 16.41 -2.62 12.39
C GLN A 38 15.70 -1.87 13.53
N ALA A 39 16.45 -1.28 14.46
CA ALA A 39 15.88 -0.48 15.53
C ALA A 39 15.12 0.76 15.02
N GLU A 40 15.69 1.47 14.03
CA GLU A 40 15.01 2.59 13.36
C GLU A 40 13.72 2.15 12.65
N TYR A 41 13.74 0.98 12.02
CA TYR A 41 12.55 0.41 11.37
C TYR A 41 11.46 0.07 12.38
N ASP A 42 11.83 -0.57 13.49
CA ASP A 42 10.89 -0.95 14.54
C ASP A 42 10.26 0.29 15.19
N GLU A 43 11.01 1.37 15.37
CA GLU A 43 10.50 2.66 15.86
C GLU A 43 9.50 3.29 14.88
N ILE A 44 9.82 3.28 13.57
CA ILE A 44 8.91 3.78 12.53
C ILE A 44 7.62 2.97 12.50
N MET A 45 7.70 1.65 12.58
CA MET A 45 6.53 0.78 12.60
C MET A 45 5.65 1.02 13.83
N ALA A 46 6.26 1.19 15.00
CA ALA A 46 5.52 1.53 16.22
C ALA A 46 4.84 2.91 16.13
N ALA A 47 5.49 3.89 15.52
CA ALA A 47 4.91 5.21 15.29
C ALA A 47 3.75 5.16 14.28
N GLU A 48 3.88 4.34 13.23
CA GLU A 48 2.81 4.12 12.23
C GLU A 48 1.58 3.45 12.88
N ASP A 49 1.79 2.43 13.70
CA ASP A 49 0.70 1.74 14.41
C ASP A 49 -0.02 2.70 15.38
N ALA A 50 0.72 3.54 16.09
CA ALA A 50 0.14 4.56 16.95
C ALA A 50 -0.65 5.63 16.17
N ALA A 51 -0.15 6.04 15.00
CA ALA A 51 -0.86 6.97 14.12
C ALA A 51 -2.15 6.36 13.57
N ASN A 52 -2.12 5.10 13.14
CA ASN A 52 -3.30 4.38 12.66
C ASN A 52 -4.36 4.24 13.77
N ALA A 53 -3.95 3.90 14.99
CA ALA A 53 -4.88 3.83 16.13
C ALA A 53 -5.55 5.19 16.45
N ASN A 54 -4.81 6.29 16.28
CA ASN A 54 -5.36 7.65 16.43
C ASN A 54 -6.35 7.98 15.29
N ILE A 55 -6.06 7.57 14.06
CA ILE A 55 -6.96 7.74 12.92
C ILE A 55 -8.27 6.98 13.17
N ASP A 56 -8.19 5.72 13.59
CA ASP A 56 -9.36 4.89 13.90
C ASP A 56 -10.25 5.54 14.98
N LYS A 57 -9.61 6.10 16.01
CA LYS A 57 -10.32 6.82 17.07
C LYS A 57 -11.02 8.08 16.54
N LEU A 58 -10.33 8.89 15.72
CA LEU A 58 -10.93 10.10 15.13
C LEU A 58 -12.07 9.76 14.18
N VAL A 59 -11.94 8.68 13.41
CA VAL A 59 -13.02 8.18 12.53
C VAL A 59 -14.24 7.78 13.36
N ALA A 60 -14.04 7.04 14.45
CA ALA A 60 -15.14 6.64 15.32
C ALA A 60 -15.84 7.87 15.96
N GLU A 61 -15.08 8.85 16.42
CA GLU A 61 -15.63 10.11 16.97
C GLU A 61 -16.42 10.90 15.93
N LEU A 62 -15.91 10.95 14.68
CA LEU A 62 -16.59 11.61 13.57
C LEU A 62 -17.90 10.89 13.18
N GLU A 63 -17.89 9.57 13.18
CA GLU A 63 -19.10 8.79 12.92
C GLU A 63 -20.17 8.99 14.01
N GLU A 64 -19.76 9.09 15.27
CA GLU A 64 -20.67 9.37 16.38
C GLU A 64 -21.28 10.79 16.26
N GLN A 65 -20.45 11.79 15.92
CA GLN A 65 -20.94 13.15 15.65
C GLN A 65 -21.94 13.18 14.50
N ARG A 66 -21.66 12.51 13.39
CA ARG A 66 -22.57 12.43 12.25
C ARG A 66 -23.89 11.74 12.59
N ARG A 67 -23.87 10.67 13.40
CA ARG A 67 -25.09 10.01 13.89
C ARG A 67 -25.92 10.95 14.76
N ALA A 68 -25.26 11.72 15.63
CA ALA A 68 -25.93 12.70 16.47
C ALA A 68 -26.55 13.83 15.64
N GLU A 69 -25.86 14.35 14.62
CA GLU A 69 -26.37 15.36 13.71
C GLU A 69 -27.54 14.85 12.85
N GLN A 70 -27.47 13.60 12.35
CA GLN A 70 -28.56 12.99 11.60
C GLN A 70 -29.79 12.72 12.47
N ALA A 71 -29.61 12.39 13.73
CA ALA A 71 -30.71 12.23 14.66
C ALA A 71 -31.40 13.56 15.01
N ASN A 72 -30.66 14.67 14.95
CA ASN A 72 -31.17 16.01 15.24
C ASN A 72 -31.81 16.72 14.03
N ASN A 73 -31.52 16.25 12.79
CA ASN A 73 -32.00 16.79 11.54
C ASN A 73 -33.09 15.87 10.97
N GLY A 74 -34.26 15.85 11.61
CA GLY A 74 -35.40 15.07 11.16
C GLY A 74 -35.85 15.43 9.75
N GLY A 75 -35.58 14.55 8.80
CA GLY A 75 -36.33 14.34 7.58
C GLY A 75 -36.20 15.40 6.49
N SER A 76 -35.47 15.05 5.43
CA SER A 76 -35.85 15.41 4.06
C SER A 76 -35.31 14.38 3.08
N THR A 77 -36.17 13.52 2.59
CA THR A 77 -35.95 12.67 1.41
C THR A 77 -36.10 13.57 0.17
N GLY A 78 -34.99 13.98 -0.41
CA GLY A 78 -34.94 14.66 -1.71
C GLY A 78 -33.93 13.97 -2.61
N GLY A 79 -34.35 13.44 -3.76
CA GLY A 79 -33.59 12.65 -4.72
C GLY A 79 -32.25 13.26 -5.10
N GLY A 80 -31.20 12.55 -4.76
CA GLY A 80 -29.85 12.76 -5.19
C GLY A 80 -29.17 11.40 -5.26
N GLY A 81 -28.24 11.23 -6.20
CA GLY A 81 -27.47 10.00 -6.36
C GLY A 81 -26.99 9.45 -5.02
N ALA A 82 -26.79 8.13 -4.93
CA ALA A 82 -26.39 7.51 -3.68
C ALA A 82 -25.13 8.18 -3.16
N VAL A 83 -25.30 8.95 -2.08
CA VAL A 83 -24.17 9.52 -1.34
C VAL A 83 -23.70 8.46 -0.39
N GLY A 84 -22.39 8.18 -0.41
CA GLY A 84 -21.77 7.31 0.57
C GLY A 84 -21.99 7.86 1.98
N ASN A 85 -22.04 6.99 2.97
CA ASN A 85 -22.20 7.37 4.36
C ASN A 85 -20.84 7.63 5.06
N GLY A 86 -19.72 7.51 4.34
CA GLY A 86 -18.36 7.67 4.82
C GLY A 86 -17.84 6.46 5.61
N SER A 87 -18.59 5.37 5.66
CA SER A 87 -18.20 4.14 6.32
C SER A 87 -17.67 3.15 5.27
N PHE A 88 -16.36 3.17 5.03
CA PHE A 88 -15.74 2.34 4.02
C PHE A 88 -15.60 0.90 4.47
N ILE A 89 -15.90 -0.04 3.56
CA ILE A 89 -15.60 -1.47 3.74
C ILE A 89 -14.36 -1.84 2.93
N TRP A 90 -13.75 -2.96 3.32
CA TRP A 90 -12.65 -3.53 2.55
C TRP A 90 -13.15 -3.96 1.16
N PRO A 91 -12.46 -3.57 0.06
CA PRO A 91 -12.99 -3.70 -1.29
C PRO A 91 -12.88 -5.11 -1.88
N VAL A 92 -12.34 -6.08 -1.17
CA VAL A 92 -12.25 -7.50 -1.57
C VAL A 92 -12.60 -8.42 -0.42
N ALA A 93 -13.42 -9.43 -0.65
CA ALA A 93 -13.84 -10.38 0.39
C ALA A 93 -12.71 -11.30 0.85
N SER A 94 -11.79 -11.64 -0.05
CA SER A 94 -10.62 -12.46 0.24
C SER A 94 -9.38 -11.84 -0.40
N TYR A 95 -8.38 -11.60 0.41
CA TYR A 95 -7.07 -11.14 -0.03
C TYR A 95 -5.99 -11.96 0.69
N VAL A 96 -4.80 -12.01 0.09
CA VAL A 96 -3.67 -12.74 0.68
C VAL A 96 -2.96 -11.84 1.69
N TYR A 97 -2.58 -10.64 1.26
CA TYR A 97 -1.93 -9.61 2.09
C TYR A 97 -1.94 -8.25 1.37
N VAL A 98 -1.63 -7.20 2.11
CA VAL A 98 -1.31 -5.89 1.51
C VAL A 98 0.14 -5.94 1.04
N SER A 99 0.35 -5.98 -0.28
CA SER A 99 1.67 -6.14 -0.88
C SER A 99 2.47 -4.85 -0.96
N SER A 100 1.81 -3.69 -0.96
CA SER A 100 2.46 -2.39 -0.91
C SER A 100 1.55 -1.36 -0.23
N ARG A 101 2.11 -0.60 0.69
CA ARG A 101 1.42 0.45 1.43
C ARG A 101 1.49 1.80 0.70
N PHE A 102 0.60 2.71 1.06
CA PHE A 102 0.68 4.12 0.68
C PHE A 102 1.97 4.74 1.23
N GLY A 103 2.59 5.64 0.46
CA GLY A 103 3.70 6.45 0.92
C GLY A 103 4.94 6.39 0.04
N LEU A 104 6.02 6.96 0.54
CA LEU A 104 7.30 7.02 -0.16
C LEU A 104 7.96 5.64 -0.14
N ARG A 105 8.32 5.15 -1.33
CA ARG A 105 9.08 3.89 -1.47
C ARG A 105 10.24 4.06 -2.44
N ILE A 106 11.30 3.29 -2.21
CA ILE A 106 12.40 3.17 -3.17
C ILE A 106 12.00 2.13 -4.20
N HIS A 107 12.00 2.52 -5.48
CA HIS A 107 11.69 1.59 -6.57
C HIS A 107 12.77 0.49 -6.62
N PRO A 108 12.42 -0.81 -6.53
CA PRO A 108 13.40 -1.87 -6.31
C PRO A 108 14.40 -2.05 -7.46
N ILE A 109 14.04 -1.61 -8.67
CA ILE A 109 14.89 -1.74 -9.87
C ILE A 109 15.69 -0.47 -10.13
N THR A 110 15.07 0.72 -10.01
CA THR A 110 15.69 1.98 -10.40
C THR A 110 16.35 2.73 -9.24
N GLY A 111 16.12 2.32 -7.99
CA GLY A 111 16.60 3.01 -6.80
C GLY A 111 16.00 4.41 -6.59
N GLN A 112 15.07 4.84 -7.43
CA GLN A 112 14.43 6.16 -7.32
C GLN A 112 13.34 6.15 -6.26
N GLN A 113 13.26 7.24 -5.53
CA GLN A 113 12.15 7.48 -4.61
C GLN A 113 10.87 7.77 -5.41
N LYS A 114 9.81 7.01 -5.13
CA LYS A 114 8.49 7.17 -5.75
C LYS A 114 7.41 7.07 -4.68
N THR A 115 6.52 8.03 -4.66
CA THR A 115 5.35 7.96 -3.78
C THR A 115 4.32 7.00 -4.38
N HIS A 116 3.92 6.01 -3.59
CA HIS A 116 2.77 5.17 -3.88
C HIS A 116 1.51 5.89 -3.41
N THR A 117 0.59 6.16 -4.33
CA THR A 117 -0.62 6.98 -4.06
C THR A 117 -1.82 6.14 -3.62
N GLY A 118 -1.62 4.85 -3.33
CA GLY A 118 -2.65 3.92 -2.88
C GLY A 118 -2.05 2.77 -2.09
N ILE A 119 -2.85 1.75 -1.85
CA ILE A 119 -2.41 0.46 -1.30
C ILE A 119 -2.59 -0.63 -2.34
N ASP A 120 -1.64 -1.56 -2.41
CA ASP A 120 -1.74 -2.74 -3.27
C ASP A 120 -2.25 -3.92 -2.45
N ILE A 121 -3.40 -4.45 -2.81
CA ILE A 121 -4.05 -5.58 -2.14
C ILE A 121 -3.87 -6.81 -3.02
N ALA A 122 -3.02 -7.75 -2.60
CA ALA A 122 -2.79 -9.00 -3.31
C ALA A 122 -3.99 -9.94 -3.12
N SER A 123 -4.61 -10.30 -4.23
CA SER A 123 -5.74 -11.24 -4.28
C SER A 123 -5.69 -12.09 -5.54
N ASN A 124 -6.39 -13.21 -5.57
CA ASN A 124 -6.45 -14.07 -6.73
C ASN A 124 -7.14 -13.37 -7.89
N GLN A 125 -6.60 -13.55 -9.10
CA GLN A 125 -7.22 -13.01 -10.31
C GLN A 125 -8.68 -13.50 -10.44
N GLY A 126 -9.58 -12.59 -10.80
CA GLY A 126 -11.01 -12.89 -10.94
C GLY A 126 -11.81 -12.77 -9.64
N THR A 127 -11.16 -12.52 -8.49
CA THR A 127 -11.88 -12.20 -7.25
C THR A 127 -12.72 -10.92 -7.44
N SER A 128 -13.94 -10.91 -6.89
CA SER A 128 -14.81 -9.74 -6.97
C SER A 128 -14.23 -8.55 -6.21
N ILE A 129 -14.29 -7.39 -6.85
CA ILE A 129 -13.98 -6.10 -6.25
C ILE A 129 -15.29 -5.40 -5.94
N TYR A 130 -15.42 -4.90 -4.73
CA TYR A 130 -16.61 -4.24 -4.21
C TYR A 130 -16.41 -2.72 -4.07
N ALA A 131 -17.47 -1.96 -4.28
CA ALA A 131 -17.50 -0.56 -3.91
C ALA A 131 -17.32 -0.43 -2.38
N ALA A 132 -16.31 0.29 -1.96
CA ALA A 132 -16.00 0.48 -0.55
C ALA A 132 -17.11 1.24 0.19
N ASP A 133 -17.79 2.15 -0.51
CA ASP A 133 -19.02 2.82 -0.04
C ASP A 133 -19.96 3.08 -1.23
N GLY A 134 -21.18 3.52 -0.97
CA GLY A 134 -22.14 3.94 -1.99
C GLY A 134 -21.67 5.21 -2.71
N GLY A 135 -22.08 5.39 -3.96
CA GLY A 135 -21.71 6.57 -4.73
C GLY A 135 -22.07 6.48 -6.20
N THR A 136 -21.51 7.39 -6.98
CA THR A 136 -21.69 7.45 -8.43
C THR A 136 -20.38 7.15 -9.14
N VAL A 137 -20.39 6.27 -10.12
CA VAL A 137 -19.21 5.94 -10.94
C VAL A 137 -18.85 7.12 -11.82
N THR A 138 -17.68 7.70 -11.62
CA THR A 138 -17.16 8.84 -12.41
C THR A 138 -16.19 8.41 -13.50
N LEU A 139 -15.56 7.25 -13.36
CA LEU A 139 -14.68 6.65 -14.35
C LEU A 139 -14.88 5.13 -14.39
N ALA A 140 -14.97 4.55 -15.59
CA ALA A 140 -14.98 3.11 -15.82
C ALA A 140 -14.33 2.83 -17.19
N SER A 141 -13.01 2.97 -17.29
CA SER A 141 -12.26 2.88 -18.54
C SER A 141 -10.85 2.36 -18.31
N TRP A 142 -10.13 2.14 -19.40
CA TRP A 142 -8.67 2.04 -19.35
C TRP A 142 -8.07 3.42 -19.06
N ASN A 143 -7.17 3.50 -18.09
CA ASN A 143 -6.51 4.76 -17.70
C ASN A 143 -5.00 4.56 -17.49
N GLY A 144 -4.25 4.56 -18.58
CA GLY A 144 -2.79 4.52 -18.57
C GLY A 144 -2.22 3.42 -17.68
N GLY A 145 -1.35 3.82 -16.75
CA GLY A 145 -0.69 2.91 -15.82
C GLY A 145 -1.64 2.18 -14.87
N TYR A 146 -2.83 2.70 -14.59
CA TYR A 146 -3.86 2.03 -13.77
C TYR A 146 -4.56 0.87 -14.50
N GLY A 147 -4.38 0.73 -15.81
CA GLY A 147 -5.05 -0.29 -16.60
C GLY A 147 -6.56 -0.12 -16.61
N ASN A 148 -7.30 -1.22 -16.57
CA ASN A 148 -8.75 -1.15 -16.34
C ASN A 148 -9.02 -0.65 -14.93
N CYS A 149 -9.76 0.45 -14.82
CA CYS A 149 -10.06 1.02 -13.51
C CYS A 149 -11.49 1.55 -13.41
N VAL A 150 -11.94 1.69 -12.17
CA VAL A 150 -13.21 2.30 -11.79
C VAL A 150 -12.92 3.36 -10.73
N MET A 151 -13.54 4.54 -10.87
CA MET A 151 -13.53 5.58 -9.84
C MET A 151 -14.97 5.85 -9.42
N ILE A 152 -15.17 5.99 -8.13
CA ILE A 152 -16.49 6.25 -7.52
C ILE A 152 -16.38 7.52 -6.70
N ASP A 153 -17.27 8.46 -6.96
CA ASP A 153 -17.52 9.64 -6.13
C ASP A 153 -18.57 9.28 -5.08
N HIS A 154 -18.17 9.33 -3.82
CA HIS A 154 -19.02 9.03 -2.65
C HIS A 154 -19.75 10.27 -2.13
N GLY A 155 -19.53 11.44 -2.75
CA GLY A 155 -19.99 12.71 -2.24
C GLY A 155 -19.06 13.30 -1.16
N ASN A 156 -19.34 14.51 -0.74
CA ASN A 156 -18.56 15.24 0.29
C ASN A 156 -17.04 15.34 -0.02
N GLY A 157 -16.66 15.29 -1.30
CA GLY A 157 -15.26 15.36 -1.75
C GLY A 157 -14.48 14.05 -1.59
N MET A 158 -15.12 12.95 -1.25
CA MET A 158 -14.49 11.63 -1.10
C MET A 158 -14.64 10.81 -2.38
N GLN A 159 -13.52 10.25 -2.87
CA GLN A 159 -13.48 9.39 -4.04
C GLN A 159 -12.62 8.14 -3.76
N THR A 160 -12.99 7.02 -4.38
CA THR A 160 -12.15 5.82 -4.41
C THR A 160 -11.81 5.41 -5.83
N LEU A 161 -10.57 4.97 -6.05
CA LEU A 161 -10.08 4.44 -7.32
C LEU A 161 -9.68 2.98 -7.13
N TYR A 162 -10.20 2.12 -8.02
CA TYR A 162 -9.89 0.69 -8.09
C TYR A 162 -9.19 0.41 -9.41
N ALA A 163 -7.93 0.01 -9.35
CA ALA A 163 -7.07 -0.14 -10.51
C ALA A 163 -6.72 -1.61 -10.82
N HIS A 164 -6.00 -1.81 -11.92
CA HIS A 164 -5.44 -3.09 -12.38
C HIS A 164 -6.47 -4.21 -12.55
N MET A 165 -7.75 -3.86 -12.77
CA MET A 165 -8.85 -4.81 -12.89
C MET A 165 -8.71 -5.69 -14.14
N SER A 166 -9.13 -6.95 -14.09
CA SER A 166 -9.28 -7.80 -15.28
C SER A 166 -10.47 -7.35 -16.13
N SER A 167 -11.57 -7.00 -15.46
CA SER A 167 -12.78 -6.46 -16.12
C SER A 167 -13.59 -5.61 -15.15
N ARG A 168 -14.39 -4.72 -15.71
CA ARG A 168 -15.30 -3.83 -15.01
C ARG A 168 -16.73 -4.35 -15.13
N ALA A 169 -17.51 -4.25 -14.06
CA ALA A 169 -18.91 -4.66 -13.99
C ALA A 169 -19.89 -3.49 -13.93
N VAL A 170 -19.38 -2.24 -14.03
CA VAL A 170 -20.15 -1.00 -13.93
C VAL A 170 -19.77 -0.02 -15.03
N SER A 171 -20.63 0.97 -15.25
CA SER A 171 -20.47 2.03 -16.26
C SER A 171 -20.47 3.41 -15.61
N VAL A 172 -19.88 4.39 -16.30
CA VAL A 172 -19.90 5.81 -15.87
C VAL A 172 -21.34 6.31 -15.74
N GLY A 173 -21.59 7.05 -14.67
CA GLY A 173 -22.91 7.57 -14.29
C GLY A 173 -23.78 6.58 -13.52
N GLN A 174 -23.35 5.32 -13.39
CA GLN A 174 -24.08 4.32 -12.60
C GLN A 174 -23.96 4.63 -11.11
N THR A 175 -25.08 4.59 -10.41
CA THR A 175 -25.11 4.60 -8.94
C THR A 175 -24.82 3.19 -8.42
N VAL A 176 -23.95 3.09 -7.44
CA VAL A 176 -23.58 1.83 -6.77
C VAL A 176 -23.80 1.93 -5.27
N SER A 177 -24.15 0.81 -4.68
CA SER A 177 -24.26 0.67 -3.23
C SER A 177 -22.95 0.15 -2.64
N ARG A 178 -22.69 0.43 -1.37
CA ARG A 178 -21.58 -0.15 -0.62
C ARG A 178 -21.65 -1.69 -0.68
N GLY A 179 -20.52 -2.34 -1.00
CA GLY A 179 -20.45 -3.79 -1.17
C GLY A 179 -20.95 -4.30 -2.52
N GLN A 180 -21.41 -3.44 -3.42
CA GLN A 180 -21.78 -3.86 -4.78
C GLN A 180 -20.53 -4.25 -5.57
N THR A 181 -20.58 -5.36 -6.31
CA THR A 181 -19.50 -5.76 -7.23
C THR A 181 -19.37 -4.73 -8.36
N ILE A 182 -18.15 -4.19 -8.51
CA ILE A 182 -17.81 -3.16 -9.51
C ILE A 182 -16.83 -3.68 -10.57
N GLY A 183 -16.25 -4.86 -10.36
CA GLY A 183 -15.36 -5.54 -11.28
C GLY A 183 -14.59 -6.68 -10.62
N TYR A 184 -13.50 -7.07 -11.24
CA TYR A 184 -12.75 -8.26 -10.83
C TYR A 184 -11.25 -7.99 -10.81
N VAL A 185 -10.57 -8.61 -9.85
CA VAL A 185 -9.11 -8.52 -9.68
C VAL A 185 -8.39 -8.98 -10.95
N GLY A 186 -7.38 -8.26 -11.34
CA GLY A 186 -6.52 -8.53 -12.48
C GLY A 186 -5.10 -8.02 -12.27
N SER A 187 -4.38 -7.86 -13.38
CA SER A 187 -3.02 -7.31 -13.43
C SER A 187 -2.86 -6.55 -14.75
N THR A 188 -3.77 -5.60 -15.00
CA THR A 188 -3.74 -4.76 -16.21
C THR A 188 -3.03 -3.44 -15.95
N GLY A 189 -2.44 -2.82 -16.97
CA GLY A 189 -1.62 -1.62 -16.80
C GLY A 189 -0.23 -1.94 -16.24
N ASN A 190 0.27 -1.06 -15.38
CA ASN A 190 1.59 -1.19 -14.74
C ASN A 190 1.45 -1.86 -13.37
N SER A 191 1.03 -3.10 -13.36
CA SER A 191 0.82 -3.89 -12.14
C SER A 191 1.90 -4.95 -11.98
#